data_01d100db0aee8ad5ab46c68cf8eb8d35
#
_entry.id   01d100db0aee8ad5ab46c68cf8eb8d35
#
_cell.length_a   1.000
_cell.length_b   1.000
_cell.length_c   1.000
_cell.angle_alpha   90.00
_cell.angle_beta   90.00
_cell.angle_gamma   90.00
#
_symmetry.space_group_name_H-M   'P 1'
#
loop_
_entity.id
_entity.type
_entity.pdbx_description
1 polymer ?
#
loop_
_entity_poly.entity_id
_entity_poly.type
_entity_poly.pdbx_seq_one_letter_code
_entity_poly.pdbx_strand_id
1 'polypeptide(L)'
;MTRRLFLAFVLITAGFVGGLLLTVRLHITADSSADEVALPATPEPPPAALGQARPVTPAPALPVASAGPDFTRVAGQAVKGVANISSLQVVRTSNSPFAADPFFRYFFGEQDDAFGTRDRRSLSLGSGVVISSDGYVVTNNHVVGDNMREITVALPSKREVRGRLVGSDPATDIALLKLNVTALPVIPWGDSAQLKIGEWVLAIGSPFQLSNTVTAGIVSATGRTNVGFADYEDFIQTDAAINPGNSGGALINTRGELVGINTGIFSQSGGYQGIGFAVPSNLAKHVIDDLLKYGEVRRGSIDFRVDTMSADLAEQVGTNTTHGAVVTSMYRSSPSYDAGLRPGDVIVSFNGQAVDDASQLRKMVADAKIGTTAILKIVRTNRTIDMRIPIESSASTTSRRRR
;
A
#
# COMPACT_ATOMS: atom_id res chain seq x y z
N MET A 1 57.06 -11.69 10.63
CA MET A 1 55.62 -11.36 10.52
C MET A 1 54.87 -12.34 9.63
N THR A 2 55.41 -12.76 8.51
CA THR A 2 54.80 -13.69 7.49
C THR A 2 54.45 -15.09 8.00
N ARG A 3 55.27 -15.70 8.87
CA ARG A 3 55.02 -17.07 9.39
C ARG A 3 53.79 -17.15 10.32
N ARG A 4 53.50 -16.11 11.09
CA ARG A 4 52.31 -16.04 11.97
C ARG A 4 51.02 -15.81 11.18
N LEU A 5 51.07 -14.99 10.12
CA LEU A 5 49.97 -14.76 9.23
C LEU A 5 49.62 -16.02 8.41
N PHE A 6 50.64 -16.77 7.96
CA PHE A 6 50.42 -18.04 7.25
C PHE A 6 49.78 -19.10 8.16
N LEU A 7 50.26 -19.22 9.43
CA LEU A 7 49.66 -20.13 10.41
C LEU A 7 48.20 -19.77 10.73
N ALA A 8 47.89 -18.49 10.87
CA ALA A 8 46.52 -18.03 11.09
C ALA A 8 45.60 -18.36 9.89
N PHE A 9 46.09 -18.14 8.68
CA PHE A 9 45.34 -18.50 7.45
C PHE A 9 45.05 -20.01 7.35
N VAL A 10 46.06 -20.86 7.65
CA VAL A 10 45.88 -22.31 7.64
C VAL A 10 44.86 -22.78 8.70
N LEU A 11 44.89 -22.19 9.90
CA LEU A 11 43.92 -22.54 10.95
C LEU A 11 42.48 -22.11 10.60
N ILE A 12 42.31 -20.93 10.01
CA ILE A 12 41.00 -20.44 9.57
C ILE A 12 40.44 -21.35 8.42
N THR A 13 41.28 -21.71 7.45
CA THR A 13 40.88 -22.59 6.36
C THR A 13 40.52 -23.98 6.84
N ALA A 14 41.32 -24.56 7.78
CA ALA A 14 41.03 -25.84 8.39
C ALA A 14 39.74 -25.85 9.21
N GLY A 15 39.46 -24.76 9.95
CA GLY A 15 38.20 -24.56 10.69
C GLY A 15 36.99 -24.45 9.76
N PHE A 16 37.14 -23.73 8.66
CA PHE A 16 36.07 -23.58 7.65
C PHE A 16 35.75 -24.93 6.97
N VAL A 17 36.77 -25.68 6.53
CA VAL A 17 36.59 -27.01 5.92
C VAL A 17 36.01 -28.01 6.93
N GLY A 18 36.46 -27.99 8.18
CA GLY A 18 35.92 -28.82 9.25
C GLY A 18 34.46 -28.51 9.56
N GLY A 19 34.08 -27.22 9.60
CA GLY A 19 32.70 -26.78 9.75
C GLY A 19 31.79 -27.22 8.60
N LEU A 20 32.29 -27.12 7.36
CA LEU A 20 31.55 -27.53 6.18
C LEU A 20 31.29 -29.04 6.17
N LEU A 21 32.30 -29.87 6.51
CA LEU A 21 32.15 -31.31 6.60
C LEU A 21 31.20 -31.73 7.73
N LEU A 22 31.20 -31.01 8.86
CA LEU A 22 30.28 -31.29 9.96
C LEU A 22 28.84 -30.95 9.59
N THR A 23 28.62 -29.84 8.89
CA THR A 23 27.28 -29.43 8.41
C THR A 23 26.72 -30.38 7.38
N VAL A 24 27.55 -30.87 6.46
CA VAL A 24 27.16 -31.89 5.47
C VAL A 24 26.80 -33.21 6.18
N ARG A 25 27.56 -33.66 7.18
CA ARG A 25 27.21 -34.85 7.95
C ARG A 25 25.92 -34.73 8.74
N LEU A 26 25.67 -33.55 9.35
CA LEU A 26 24.43 -33.29 10.09
C LEU A 26 23.19 -33.25 9.17
N HIS A 27 23.33 -32.82 7.92
CA HIS A 27 22.24 -32.86 6.93
C HIS A 27 21.94 -34.24 6.38
N ILE A 28 22.95 -35.10 6.29
CA ILE A 28 22.78 -36.49 5.78
C ILE A 28 22.12 -37.41 6.84
N THR A 29 22.19 -37.05 8.13
CA THR A 29 21.55 -37.85 9.21
C THR A 29 20.12 -37.36 9.53
N ALA A 30 19.64 -36.33 8.88
CA ALA A 30 18.25 -35.88 8.94
C ALA A 30 17.41 -36.43 7.77
N ASP A 31 17.61 -37.70 7.41
CA ASP A 31 16.59 -38.42 6.66
C ASP A 31 15.38 -38.55 7.58
N SER A 32 14.38 -37.74 7.30
CA SER A 32 13.05 -37.84 7.85
C SER A 32 12.44 -39.13 7.42
N SER A 33 12.64 -40.21 8.21
CA SER A 33 11.74 -41.34 8.16
C SER A 33 10.38 -40.87 8.67
N ALA A 34 9.54 -40.40 7.75
CA ALA A 34 8.12 -40.40 7.99
C ALA A 34 7.73 -41.87 8.22
N ASP A 35 7.51 -42.24 9.48
CA ASP A 35 6.85 -43.48 9.82
C ASP A 35 5.52 -43.50 9.07
N GLU A 36 5.47 -44.37 8.07
CA GLU A 36 4.25 -44.74 7.37
C GLU A 36 3.38 -45.44 8.44
N VAL A 37 2.49 -44.64 9.07
CA VAL A 37 1.48 -45.17 9.97
C VAL A 37 0.60 -46.07 9.12
N ALA A 38 0.84 -47.37 9.18
CA ALA A 38 0.02 -48.41 8.56
C ALA A 38 -1.40 -48.24 9.15
N LEU A 39 -2.32 -47.76 8.33
CA LEU A 39 -3.73 -47.76 8.64
C LEU A 39 -4.14 -49.22 8.94
N PRO A 40 -4.88 -49.50 10.02
CA PRO A 40 -5.34 -50.84 10.33
C PRO A 40 -6.16 -51.35 9.15
N ALA A 41 -5.80 -52.54 8.67
CA ALA A 41 -6.47 -53.22 7.57
C ALA A 41 -7.96 -53.35 7.91
N THR A 42 -8.79 -52.74 7.08
CA THR A 42 -10.25 -52.94 7.12
C THR A 42 -10.53 -54.40 6.86
N PRO A 43 -11.31 -55.12 7.69
CA PRO A 43 -11.64 -56.50 7.44
C PRO A 43 -12.39 -56.63 6.12
N GLU A 44 -11.93 -57.55 5.28
CA GLU A 44 -12.55 -57.87 3.98
C GLU A 44 -13.97 -58.36 4.22
N PRO A 45 -14.99 -57.75 3.62
CA PRO A 45 -16.37 -58.22 3.78
C PRO A 45 -16.54 -59.60 3.09
N PRO A 46 -17.37 -60.47 3.64
CA PRO A 46 -17.59 -61.79 3.06
C PRO A 46 -18.18 -61.67 1.64
N PRO A 47 -17.92 -62.64 0.74
CA PRO A 47 -18.38 -62.57 -0.65
C PRO A 47 -19.89 -62.52 -0.70
N ALA A 48 -20.42 -61.38 -1.16
CA ALA A 48 -21.85 -61.18 -1.39
C ALA A 48 -22.34 -62.11 -2.50
N ALA A 49 -23.38 -62.89 -2.22
CA ALA A 49 -24.09 -63.67 -3.21
C ALA A 49 -24.56 -62.81 -4.37
N LEU A 50 -24.35 -63.25 -5.61
CA LEU A 50 -24.77 -62.62 -6.84
C LEU A 50 -26.33 -62.50 -6.89
N GLY A 51 -26.87 -61.47 -6.24
CA GLY A 51 -28.24 -61.06 -6.40
C GLY A 51 -28.36 -60.26 -7.70
N GLN A 52 -29.34 -60.60 -8.53
CA GLN A 52 -29.66 -59.93 -9.80
C GLN A 52 -29.72 -58.41 -9.64
N ALA A 53 -28.90 -57.66 -10.41
CA ALA A 53 -28.86 -56.21 -10.43
C ALA A 53 -30.23 -55.65 -10.85
N ARG A 54 -30.93 -54.99 -9.95
CA ARG A 54 -32.08 -54.14 -10.31
C ARG A 54 -31.59 -53.00 -11.19
N PRO A 55 -32.31 -52.61 -12.24
CA PRO A 55 -31.95 -51.43 -13.05
C PRO A 55 -31.96 -50.18 -12.12
N VAL A 56 -30.78 -49.62 -11.92
CA VAL A 56 -30.60 -48.35 -11.20
C VAL A 56 -31.06 -47.26 -12.15
N THR A 57 -32.22 -46.71 -11.92
CA THR A 57 -32.64 -45.46 -12.57
C THR A 57 -31.59 -44.41 -12.23
N PRO A 58 -30.99 -43.71 -13.23
CA PRO A 58 -30.04 -42.65 -12.92
C PRO A 58 -30.74 -41.58 -12.04
N ALA A 59 -30.23 -41.34 -10.85
CA ALA A 59 -30.70 -40.22 -10.04
C ALA A 59 -30.52 -38.93 -10.86
N PRO A 60 -31.52 -38.00 -10.83
CA PRO A 60 -31.36 -36.74 -11.51
C PRO A 60 -30.10 -36.08 -10.98
N ALA A 61 -29.21 -35.71 -11.93
CA ALA A 61 -27.99 -35.00 -11.59
C ALA A 61 -28.39 -33.75 -10.82
N LEU A 62 -27.99 -33.67 -9.53
CA LEU A 62 -28.14 -32.43 -8.78
C LEU A 62 -27.45 -31.34 -9.60
N PRO A 63 -28.07 -30.15 -9.75
CA PRO A 63 -27.41 -29.06 -10.42
C PRO A 63 -26.12 -28.82 -9.70
N VAL A 64 -24.99 -28.97 -10.41
CA VAL A 64 -23.66 -28.61 -9.90
C VAL A 64 -23.75 -27.12 -9.59
N ALA A 65 -23.91 -26.79 -8.31
CA ALA A 65 -23.86 -25.41 -7.89
C ALA A 65 -22.54 -24.87 -8.44
N SER A 66 -22.61 -23.86 -9.31
CA SER A 66 -21.44 -23.26 -9.94
C SER A 66 -20.47 -22.88 -8.82
N ALA A 67 -19.29 -23.48 -8.81
CA ALA A 67 -18.29 -23.29 -7.77
C ALA A 67 -17.71 -21.88 -7.90
N GLY A 68 -18.37 -20.88 -7.30
CA GLY A 68 -17.91 -19.50 -7.23
C GLY A 68 -18.42 -18.57 -8.35
N PRO A 69 -18.17 -17.26 -8.22
CA PRO A 69 -18.59 -16.27 -9.21
C PRO A 69 -17.76 -16.36 -10.49
N ASP A 70 -18.43 -16.27 -11.66
CA ASP A 70 -17.76 -16.16 -12.96
C ASP A 70 -17.38 -14.70 -13.25
N PHE A 71 -16.09 -14.40 -13.20
CA PHE A 71 -15.55 -13.07 -13.48
C PHE A 71 -15.09 -12.88 -14.94
N THR A 72 -15.21 -13.89 -15.80
CA THR A 72 -14.64 -13.89 -17.16
C THR A 72 -15.08 -12.66 -17.97
N ARG A 73 -16.38 -12.32 -17.95
CA ARG A 73 -16.92 -11.19 -18.69
C ARG A 73 -16.43 -9.86 -18.13
N VAL A 74 -16.46 -9.68 -16.80
CA VAL A 74 -16.08 -8.43 -16.13
C VAL A 74 -14.58 -8.18 -16.30
N ALA A 75 -13.75 -9.18 -16.07
CA ALA A 75 -12.31 -9.11 -16.29
C ALA A 75 -11.97 -8.79 -17.75
N GLY A 76 -12.61 -9.49 -18.73
CA GLY A 76 -12.36 -9.28 -20.15
C GLY A 76 -12.75 -7.87 -20.66
N GLN A 77 -13.64 -7.16 -19.97
CA GLN A 77 -13.94 -5.76 -20.25
C GLN A 77 -12.94 -4.82 -19.57
N ALA A 78 -12.68 -5.02 -18.29
CA ALA A 78 -11.86 -4.12 -17.48
C ALA A 78 -10.37 -4.11 -17.87
N VAL A 79 -9.80 -5.23 -18.33
CA VAL A 79 -8.41 -5.30 -18.80
C VAL A 79 -8.13 -4.33 -19.95
N LYS A 80 -9.15 -3.97 -20.75
CA LYS A 80 -9.01 -3.02 -21.85
C LYS A 80 -8.75 -1.59 -21.36
N GLY A 81 -9.12 -1.27 -20.13
CA GLY A 81 -8.91 0.03 -19.50
C GLY A 81 -7.65 0.11 -18.61
N VAL A 82 -6.81 -0.93 -18.58
CA VAL A 82 -5.55 -0.94 -17.79
C VAL A 82 -4.36 -1.01 -18.72
N ALA A 83 -3.44 -0.03 -18.58
CA ALA A 83 -2.23 0.09 -19.38
C ALA A 83 -0.99 -0.20 -18.54
N ASN A 84 0.13 -0.56 -19.20
CA ASN A 84 1.44 -0.60 -18.56
C ASN A 84 2.09 0.79 -18.58
N ILE A 85 2.76 1.14 -17.48
CA ILE A 85 3.51 2.40 -17.37
C ILE A 85 4.99 2.08 -17.16
N SER A 86 5.84 2.70 -17.97
CA SER A 86 7.29 2.73 -17.79
C SER A 86 7.72 4.16 -17.55
N SER A 87 8.37 4.44 -16.42
CA SER A 87 8.92 5.76 -16.08
C SER A 87 10.44 5.69 -16.00
N LEU A 88 11.12 6.44 -16.84
CA LEU A 88 12.56 6.62 -16.77
C LEU A 88 12.88 7.72 -15.77
N GLN A 89 13.57 7.34 -14.70
CA GLN A 89 13.93 8.22 -13.59
C GLN A 89 15.46 8.40 -13.53
N VAL A 90 15.91 9.54 -12.99
CA VAL A 90 17.30 9.77 -12.60
C VAL A 90 17.37 9.72 -11.07
N VAL A 91 17.92 8.64 -10.54
CA VAL A 91 18.05 8.42 -9.09
C VAL A 91 19.50 8.69 -8.70
N ARG A 92 19.70 9.54 -7.69
CA ARG A 92 21.00 9.69 -7.03
C ARG A 92 21.23 8.51 -6.12
N THR A 93 22.28 7.75 -6.40
CA THR A 93 22.62 6.57 -5.61
C THR A 93 23.92 6.84 -4.88
N SER A 94 24.00 6.56 -3.58
CA SER A 94 25.24 6.56 -2.82
C SER A 94 26.23 5.56 -3.43
N ASN A 95 27.52 5.92 -3.47
CA ASN A 95 28.60 5.02 -3.87
C ASN A 95 29.02 4.06 -2.75
N SER A 96 28.31 4.04 -1.62
CA SER A 96 28.58 3.14 -0.51
C SER A 96 28.53 1.68 -0.98
N PRO A 97 29.53 0.85 -0.65
CA PRO A 97 29.51 -0.58 -0.96
C PRO A 97 28.38 -1.32 -0.22
N PHE A 98 27.77 -0.69 0.78
CA PHE A 98 26.66 -1.23 1.57
C PHE A 98 25.30 -0.69 1.17
N ALA A 99 25.20 0.18 0.14
CA ALA A 99 23.96 0.81 -0.28
C ALA A 99 22.88 -0.20 -0.74
N ALA A 100 23.27 -1.42 -1.10
CA ALA A 100 22.34 -2.50 -1.49
C ALA A 100 21.86 -3.34 -0.30
N ASP A 101 22.45 -3.19 0.89
CA ASP A 101 22.08 -3.96 2.08
C ASP A 101 20.84 -3.36 2.73
N PRO A 102 19.70 -4.11 2.83
CA PRO A 102 18.46 -3.62 3.45
C PRO A 102 18.65 -3.22 4.92
N PHE A 103 19.54 -3.91 5.67
CA PHE A 103 19.84 -3.62 7.05
C PHE A 103 20.59 -2.29 7.19
N PHE A 104 21.57 -2.04 6.32
CA PHE A 104 22.32 -0.79 6.31
C PHE A 104 21.42 0.40 5.97
N ARG A 105 20.52 0.25 4.98
CA ARG A 105 19.54 1.28 4.63
C ARG A 105 18.57 1.60 5.76
N TYR A 106 18.15 0.59 6.53
CA TYR A 106 17.27 0.77 7.66
C TYR A 106 17.89 1.57 8.81
N PHE A 107 19.19 1.32 9.14
CA PHE A 107 19.87 1.94 10.28
C PHE A 107 20.57 3.27 9.97
N PHE A 108 21.08 3.45 8.75
CA PHE A 108 21.90 4.62 8.36
C PHE A 108 21.17 5.55 7.37
N GLY A 109 20.00 5.17 6.89
CA GLY A 109 19.23 5.92 5.91
C GLY A 109 19.84 5.89 4.50
N GLU A 110 19.17 6.52 3.54
CA GLU A 110 19.66 6.63 2.15
C GLU A 110 20.73 7.72 1.96
N GLN A 111 21.04 8.50 3.01
CA GLN A 111 21.88 9.70 2.94
C GLN A 111 23.31 9.48 3.48
N ASP A 112 23.96 8.36 3.11
CA ASP A 112 25.39 8.22 3.38
C ASP A 112 26.21 8.94 2.28
N ASP A 113 26.37 10.26 2.44
CA ASP A 113 27.16 11.11 1.53
C ASP A 113 28.69 10.90 1.68
N ALA A 114 29.12 10.06 2.61
CA ALA A 114 30.55 9.82 2.91
C ALA A 114 31.31 9.23 1.70
N PHE A 115 30.63 8.53 0.80
CA PHE A 115 31.20 7.90 -0.40
C PHE A 115 30.86 8.64 -1.71
N GLY A 116 30.19 9.80 -1.60
CA GLY A 116 29.70 10.56 -2.75
C GLY A 116 28.47 9.91 -3.42
N THR A 117 27.83 10.65 -4.32
CA THR A 117 26.67 10.20 -5.06
C THR A 117 26.92 10.23 -6.56
N ARG A 118 26.24 9.36 -7.30
CA ARG A 118 26.21 9.37 -8.77
C ARG A 118 24.78 9.26 -9.29
N ASP A 119 24.50 9.94 -10.39
CA ASP A 119 23.23 9.83 -11.09
C ASP A 119 23.15 8.48 -11.80
N ARG A 120 22.13 7.69 -11.48
CA ARG A 120 21.83 6.44 -12.16
C ARG A 120 20.45 6.53 -12.81
N ARG A 121 20.36 6.07 -14.06
CA ARG A 121 19.06 5.87 -14.72
C ARG A 121 18.41 4.62 -14.16
N SER A 122 17.17 4.75 -13.69
CA SER A 122 16.35 3.67 -13.21
C SER A 122 15.04 3.64 -13.98
N LEU A 123 14.57 2.44 -14.31
CA LEU A 123 13.27 2.23 -14.94
C LEU A 123 12.28 1.76 -13.88
N SER A 124 11.27 2.56 -13.61
CA SER A 124 10.14 2.17 -12.80
C SER A 124 9.06 1.58 -13.71
N LEU A 125 8.49 0.46 -13.30
CA LEU A 125 7.44 -0.26 -14.03
C LEU A 125 6.21 -0.39 -13.14
N GLY A 126 5.04 -0.13 -13.72
CA GLY A 126 3.75 -0.27 -13.06
C GLY A 126 2.61 -0.28 -14.05
N SER A 127 1.43 -0.05 -13.54
CA SER A 127 0.18 0.00 -14.29
C SER A 127 -0.48 1.36 -14.20
N GLY A 128 -1.47 1.60 -15.04
CA GLY A 128 -2.33 2.77 -14.97
C GLY A 128 -3.74 2.47 -15.45
N VAL A 129 -4.71 3.16 -14.90
CA VAL A 129 -6.12 3.00 -15.21
C VAL A 129 -6.60 4.15 -16.08
N VAL A 130 -7.16 3.84 -17.24
CA VAL A 130 -7.80 4.82 -18.12
C VAL A 130 -9.14 5.26 -17.49
N ILE A 131 -9.23 6.53 -17.12
CA ILE A 131 -10.40 7.13 -16.45
C ILE A 131 -11.23 8.04 -17.36
N SER A 132 -10.70 8.35 -18.55
CA SER A 132 -11.44 9.14 -19.55
C SER A 132 -11.07 8.74 -20.98
N SER A 133 -12.03 8.84 -21.90
CA SER A 133 -11.84 8.47 -23.31
C SER A 133 -10.89 9.40 -24.06
N ASP A 134 -10.66 10.61 -23.56
CA ASP A 134 -9.72 11.60 -24.13
C ASP A 134 -8.28 11.44 -23.62
N GLY A 135 -7.99 10.41 -22.79
CA GLY A 135 -6.64 9.99 -22.48
C GLY A 135 -6.10 10.35 -21.10
N TYR A 136 -6.95 10.62 -20.11
CA TYR A 136 -6.50 10.67 -18.72
C TYR A 136 -6.30 9.27 -18.14
N VAL A 137 -5.16 9.08 -17.48
CA VAL A 137 -4.75 7.82 -16.85
C VAL A 137 -4.31 8.11 -15.43
N VAL A 138 -4.89 7.41 -14.47
CA VAL A 138 -4.46 7.45 -13.06
C VAL A 138 -3.48 6.32 -12.77
N THR A 139 -2.49 6.59 -11.94
CA THR A 139 -1.48 5.63 -11.47
C THR A 139 -1.00 6.04 -10.08
N ASN A 140 -0.04 5.30 -9.51
CA ASN A 140 0.63 5.71 -8.28
C ASN A 140 1.73 6.75 -8.53
N ASN A 141 1.97 7.61 -7.53
CA ASN A 141 3.08 8.56 -7.57
C ASN A 141 4.43 7.83 -7.60
N HIS A 142 4.63 6.77 -6.82
CA HIS A 142 5.88 6.01 -6.80
C HIS A 142 6.20 5.31 -8.14
N VAL A 143 5.19 5.01 -8.97
CA VAL A 143 5.38 4.49 -10.34
C VAL A 143 5.97 5.56 -11.24
N VAL A 144 5.49 6.81 -11.12
CA VAL A 144 6.02 7.96 -11.89
C VAL A 144 7.39 8.38 -11.37
N GLY A 145 7.50 8.58 -10.04
CA GLY A 145 8.70 9.04 -9.34
C GLY A 145 8.98 10.53 -9.48
N ASP A 146 9.67 11.10 -8.48
CA ASP A 146 9.88 12.54 -8.36
C ASP A 146 10.84 13.11 -9.41
N ASN A 147 11.82 12.33 -9.86
CA ASN A 147 12.87 12.72 -10.82
C ASN A 147 12.64 12.10 -12.21
N MET A 148 11.39 11.97 -12.62
CA MET A 148 11.04 11.37 -13.91
C MET A 148 11.54 12.23 -15.08
N ARG A 149 12.02 11.57 -16.13
CA ARG A 149 12.48 12.19 -17.39
C ARG A 149 11.52 11.90 -18.53
N GLU A 150 11.00 10.70 -18.58
CA GLU A 150 10.12 10.24 -19.63
C GLU A 150 9.15 9.20 -19.09
N ILE A 151 7.90 9.28 -19.53
CA ILE A 151 6.86 8.31 -19.21
C ILE A 151 6.36 7.72 -20.52
N THR A 152 6.45 6.41 -20.65
CA THR A 152 5.89 5.64 -21.77
C THR A 152 4.73 4.81 -21.25
N VAL A 153 3.58 4.87 -21.93
CA VAL A 153 2.37 4.11 -21.61
C VAL A 153 2.10 3.14 -22.75
N ALA A 154 2.20 1.84 -22.45
CA ALA A 154 1.82 0.79 -23.40
C ALA A 154 0.35 0.41 -23.16
N LEU A 155 -0.48 0.73 -24.13
CA LEU A 155 -1.91 0.42 -24.13
C LEU A 155 -2.16 -1.08 -24.35
N PRO A 156 -3.32 -1.63 -23.97
CA PRO A 156 -3.68 -3.04 -24.24
C PRO A 156 -3.62 -3.43 -25.72
N SER A 157 -3.75 -2.46 -26.62
CA SER A 157 -3.54 -2.63 -28.07
C SER A 157 -2.07 -2.82 -28.48
N LYS A 158 -1.13 -2.86 -27.50
CA LYS A 158 0.33 -2.89 -27.67
C LYS A 158 0.90 -1.60 -28.32
N ARG A 159 0.08 -0.55 -28.45
CA ARG A 159 0.54 0.76 -28.88
C ARG A 159 1.20 1.49 -27.72
N GLU A 160 2.42 1.92 -27.91
CA GLU A 160 3.14 2.78 -26.97
C GLU A 160 2.86 4.26 -27.25
N VAL A 161 2.59 5.00 -26.19
CA VAL A 161 2.28 6.44 -26.25
C VAL A 161 3.05 7.15 -25.15
N ARG A 162 3.59 8.34 -25.46
CA ARG A 162 4.20 9.19 -24.44
C ARG A 162 3.14 9.74 -23.48
N GLY A 163 3.36 9.55 -22.18
CA GLY A 163 2.55 10.13 -21.11
C GLY A 163 3.12 11.47 -20.68
N ARG A 164 2.25 12.47 -20.46
CA ARG A 164 2.60 13.73 -19.82
C ARG A 164 2.02 13.76 -18.41
N LEU A 165 2.87 14.01 -17.42
CA LEU A 165 2.40 14.20 -16.03
C LEU A 165 1.55 15.49 -15.97
N VAL A 166 0.32 15.36 -15.50
CA VAL A 166 -0.58 16.49 -15.19
C VAL A 166 -0.27 17.01 -13.79
N GLY A 167 -0.13 16.10 -12.84
CA GLY A 167 0.25 16.36 -11.47
C GLY A 167 0.34 15.06 -10.68
N SER A 168 0.93 15.13 -9.51
CA SER A 168 1.01 14.02 -8.58
C SER A 168 0.84 14.48 -7.14
N ASP A 169 0.45 13.56 -6.30
CA ASP A 169 0.27 13.74 -4.87
C ASP A 169 0.98 12.62 -4.10
N PRO A 170 2.22 12.86 -3.67
CA PRO A 170 2.97 11.89 -2.88
C PRO A 170 2.26 11.48 -1.59
N ALA A 171 1.48 12.40 -1.01
CA ALA A 171 0.81 12.18 0.27
C ALA A 171 -0.30 11.11 0.22
N THR A 172 -0.88 10.82 -0.96
CA THR A 172 -1.83 9.73 -1.17
C THR A 172 -1.32 8.68 -2.16
N ASP A 173 -0.09 8.86 -2.65
CA ASP A 173 0.50 8.01 -3.68
C ASP A 173 -0.31 7.95 -4.99
N ILE A 174 -0.91 9.07 -5.42
CA ILE A 174 -1.66 9.18 -6.69
C ILE A 174 -0.95 10.11 -7.67
N ALA A 175 -0.95 9.74 -8.96
CA ALA A 175 -0.50 10.58 -10.06
C ALA A 175 -1.47 10.52 -11.23
N LEU A 176 -1.60 11.63 -11.95
CA LEU A 176 -2.45 11.78 -13.12
C LEU A 176 -1.60 12.05 -14.36
N LEU A 177 -1.80 11.23 -15.37
CA LEU A 177 -1.15 11.35 -16.68
C LEU A 177 -2.17 11.77 -17.75
N LYS A 178 -1.68 12.48 -18.76
CA LYS A 178 -2.42 12.78 -20.00
C LYS A 178 -1.72 12.17 -21.19
N LEU A 179 -2.44 11.36 -21.94
CA LEU A 179 -2.03 10.78 -23.21
C LEU A 179 -2.63 11.60 -24.37
N ASN A 180 -1.91 11.75 -25.45
CA ASN A 180 -2.43 12.35 -26.69
C ASN A 180 -3.08 11.27 -27.58
N VAL A 181 -4.15 10.65 -27.05
CA VAL A 181 -4.93 9.59 -27.69
C VAL A 181 -6.37 9.75 -27.28
N THR A 182 -7.29 9.45 -28.20
CA THR A 182 -8.74 9.50 -27.99
C THR A 182 -9.38 8.13 -28.18
N ALA A 183 -10.63 8.01 -27.78
CA ALA A 183 -11.45 6.80 -27.88
C ALA A 183 -10.86 5.60 -27.10
N LEU A 184 -10.24 5.87 -25.95
CA LEU A 184 -9.75 4.83 -25.05
C LEU A 184 -10.88 4.15 -24.29
N PRO A 185 -10.80 2.83 -24.05
CA PRO A 185 -11.69 2.13 -23.12
C PRO A 185 -11.51 2.67 -21.71
N VAL A 186 -12.61 3.01 -21.04
CA VAL A 186 -12.62 3.60 -19.70
C VAL A 186 -13.16 2.59 -18.70
N ILE A 187 -12.55 2.52 -17.51
CA ILE A 187 -13.12 1.82 -16.36
C ILE A 187 -14.03 2.83 -15.63
N PRO A 188 -15.33 2.55 -15.48
CA PRO A 188 -16.24 3.46 -14.79
C PRO A 188 -15.89 3.56 -13.30
N TRP A 189 -16.02 4.75 -12.71
CA TRP A 189 -15.83 4.97 -11.29
C TRP A 189 -16.93 4.27 -10.47
N GLY A 190 -16.52 3.53 -9.45
CA GLY A 190 -17.36 3.00 -8.39
C GLY A 190 -17.22 3.85 -7.12
N ASP A 191 -18.13 3.64 -6.18
CA ASP A 191 -18.14 4.29 -4.88
C ASP A 191 -17.47 3.41 -3.82
N SER A 192 -16.21 3.72 -3.47
CA SER A 192 -15.45 2.97 -2.48
C SER A 192 -16.01 3.08 -1.05
N ALA A 193 -16.84 4.10 -0.74
CA ALA A 193 -17.47 4.22 0.56
C ALA A 193 -18.60 3.20 0.78
N GLN A 194 -19.12 2.60 -0.30
CA GLN A 194 -20.14 1.55 -0.23
C GLN A 194 -19.56 0.14 -0.12
N LEU A 195 -18.25 -0.03 -0.23
CA LEU A 195 -17.60 -1.33 -0.12
C LEU A 195 -17.80 -1.95 1.26
N LYS A 196 -18.11 -3.24 1.26
CA LYS A 196 -18.25 -4.03 2.48
C LYS A 196 -17.17 -5.11 2.56
N ILE A 197 -16.73 -5.40 3.76
CA ILE A 197 -15.83 -6.53 4.02
C ILE A 197 -16.52 -7.82 3.53
N GLY A 198 -15.77 -8.66 2.80
CA GLY A 198 -16.26 -9.88 2.17
C GLY A 198 -16.75 -9.71 0.74
N GLU A 199 -16.89 -8.49 0.21
CA GLU A 199 -17.24 -8.29 -1.21
C GLU A 199 -16.09 -8.72 -2.13
N TRP A 200 -16.44 -9.40 -3.23
CA TRP A 200 -15.49 -9.81 -4.26
C TRP A 200 -14.91 -8.61 -5.00
N VAL A 201 -13.61 -8.63 -5.18
CA VAL A 201 -12.85 -7.64 -5.97
C VAL A 201 -11.85 -8.33 -6.90
N LEU A 202 -11.52 -7.67 -8.00
CA LEU A 202 -10.49 -8.09 -8.94
C LEU A 202 -9.39 -7.03 -8.97
N ALA A 203 -8.15 -7.44 -8.73
CA ALA A 203 -6.99 -6.60 -8.96
C ALA A 203 -6.43 -6.84 -10.36
N ILE A 204 -6.31 -5.78 -11.14
CA ILE A 204 -5.88 -5.81 -12.53
C ILE A 204 -4.62 -4.96 -12.67
N GLY A 205 -3.60 -5.50 -13.30
CA GLY A 205 -2.39 -4.81 -13.65
C GLY A 205 -1.82 -5.28 -14.99
N SER A 206 -0.79 -4.61 -15.46
CA SER A 206 -0.06 -4.95 -16.70
C SER A 206 1.44 -5.05 -16.41
N PRO A 207 1.89 -6.08 -15.65
CA PRO A 207 3.28 -6.22 -15.25
C PRO A 207 4.19 -6.51 -16.44
N PHE A 208 5.42 -5.96 -16.41
CA PHE A 208 6.53 -6.30 -17.31
C PHE A 208 6.25 -6.17 -18.82
N GLN A 209 5.35 -5.27 -19.26
CA GLN A 209 4.92 -5.16 -20.66
C GLN A 209 4.32 -6.47 -21.22
N LEU A 210 3.91 -7.39 -20.32
CA LEU A 210 3.22 -8.61 -20.67
C LEU A 210 1.71 -8.35 -20.84
N SER A 211 0.96 -9.40 -21.12
CA SER A 211 -0.51 -9.33 -21.09
C SER A 211 -1.00 -8.95 -19.69
N ASN A 212 -2.14 -8.25 -19.63
CA ASN A 212 -2.75 -7.88 -18.36
C ASN A 212 -2.96 -9.10 -17.46
N THR A 213 -2.65 -8.95 -16.18
CA THR A 213 -2.86 -9.96 -15.15
C THR A 213 -4.08 -9.58 -14.32
N VAL A 214 -4.92 -10.56 -14.05
CA VAL A 214 -6.10 -10.41 -13.19
C VAL A 214 -6.00 -11.39 -12.03
N THR A 215 -6.16 -10.89 -10.82
CA THR A 215 -6.26 -11.71 -9.61
C THR A 215 -7.59 -11.42 -8.92
N ALA A 216 -8.18 -12.42 -8.25
CA ALA A 216 -9.45 -12.29 -7.55
C ALA A 216 -9.23 -12.49 -6.05
N GLY A 217 -10.01 -11.77 -5.26
CA GLY A 217 -10.04 -11.86 -3.82
C GLY A 217 -11.24 -11.09 -3.27
N ILE A 218 -11.21 -10.79 -1.99
CA ILE A 218 -12.27 -10.05 -1.30
C ILE A 218 -11.72 -8.76 -0.67
N VAL A 219 -12.62 -7.87 -0.31
CA VAL A 219 -12.31 -6.77 0.61
C VAL A 219 -12.10 -7.35 1.99
N SER A 220 -10.86 -7.36 2.47
CA SER A 220 -10.51 -7.88 3.80
C SER A 220 -10.74 -6.85 4.90
N ALA A 221 -10.54 -5.56 4.60
CA ALA A 221 -10.82 -4.42 5.48
C ALA A 221 -10.92 -3.12 4.67
N THR A 222 -11.50 -2.08 5.26
CA THR A 222 -11.51 -0.71 4.76
C THR A 222 -10.95 0.24 5.81
N GLY A 223 -10.48 1.42 5.40
CA GLY A 223 -9.99 2.43 6.33
C GLY A 223 -8.65 2.07 7.01
N ARG A 224 -7.79 1.29 6.35
CA ARG A 224 -6.48 0.94 6.91
C ARG A 224 -5.54 2.16 6.90
N THR A 225 -5.02 2.47 8.07
CA THR A 225 -4.04 3.54 8.33
C THR A 225 -2.79 2.94 8.98
N ASN A 226 -1.71 3.73 9.06
CA ASN A 226 -0.43 3.33 9.66
C ASN A 226 0.23 2.12 8.97
N VAL A 227 0.01 1.99 7.66
CA VAL A 227 0.65 0.96 6.83
C VAL A 227 2.05 1.37 6.39
N GLY A 228 2.30 2.67 6.24
CA GLY A 228 3.60 3.26 5.92
C GLY A 228 3.86 3.46 4.42
N PHE A 229 2.82 3.47 3.58
CA PHE A 229 2.96 3.74 2.15
C PHE A 229 2.78 5.21 1.78
N ALA A 230 2.01 5.97 2.59
CA ALA A 230 1.65 7.35 2.29
C ALA A 230 1.39 8.14 3.57
N ASP A 231 1.42 9.47 3.49
CA ASP A 231 1.12 10.36 4.64
C ASP A 231 -0.37 10.35 4.98
N TYR A 232 -1.23 10.22 3.95
CA TYR A 232 -2.69 10.13 4.08
C TYR A 232 -3.17 8.76 3.65
N GLU A 233 -3.35 7.90 4.62
CA GLU A 233 -3.73 6.52 4.43
C GLU A 233 -5.21 6.29 4.79
N ASP A 234 -5.92 5.62 3.92
CA ASP A 234 -7.30 5.14 4.07
C ASP A 234 -7.50 3.89 3.23
N PHE A 235 -6.51 2.98 3.24
CA PHE A 235 -6.44 1.90 2.27
C PHE A 235 -7.56 0.87 2.38
N ILE A 236 -7.99 0.37 1.22
CA ILE A 236 -8.72 -0.88 1.10
C ILE A 236 -7.70 -2.00 1.21
N GLN A 237 -7.90 -2.93 2.16
CA GLN A 237 -7.13 -4.16 2.25
C GLN A 237 -7.84 -5.27 1.48
N THR A 238 -7.10 -6.05 0.71
CA THR A 238 -7.60 -7.20 -0.06
C THR A 238 -6.63 -8.37 -0.02
N ASP A 239 -7.15 -9.58 -0.18
CA ASP A 239 -6.38 -10.79 -0.44
C ASP A 239 -6.30 -11.15 -1.93
N ALA A 240 -6.82 -10.30 -2.83
CA ALA A 240 -6.46 -10.37 -4.24
C ALA A 240 -4.95 -10.15 -4.39
N ALA A 241 -4.26 -11.04 -5.09
CA ALA A 241 -2.81 -11.02 -5.15
C ALA A 241 -2.29 -9.75 -5.86
N ILE A 242 -1.60 -8.90 -5.11
CA ILE A 242 -0.87 -7.73 -5.61
C ILE A 242 0.60 -8.13 -5.71
N ASN A 243 1.20 -7.90 -6.87
CA ASN A 243 2.61 -8.18 -7.13
C ASN A 243 3.26 -6.99 -7.84
N PRO A 244 4.61 -6.90 -7.89
CA PRO A 244 5.31 -5.88 -8.66
C PRO A 244 4.78 -5.78 -10.11
N GLY A 245 4.41 -4.56 -10.51
CA GLY A 245 3.78 -4.28 -11.79
C GLY A 245 2.25 -4.10 -11.73
N ASN A 246 1.54 -4.57 -10.70
CA ASN A 246 0.13 -4.27 -10.50
C ASN A 246 -0.09 -2.88 -9.87
N SER A 247 0.93 -2.29 -9.23
CA SER A 247 0.85 -0.95 -8.63
C SER A 247 0.43 0.08 -9.68
N GLY A 248 -0.53 0.94 -9.34
CA GLY A 248 -1.18 1.89 -10.24
C GLY A 248 -2.31 1.30 -11.08
N GLY A 249 -2.50 -0.01 -11.05
CA GLY A 249 -3.59 -0.71 -11.73
C GLY A 249 -4.93 -0.63 -10.98
N ALA A 250 -5.96 -1.25 -11.54
CA ALA A 250 -7.32 -1.17 -11.05
C ALA A 250 -7.62 -2.23 -9.98
N LEU A 251 -8.28 -1.83 -8.90
CA LEU A 251 -9.12 -2.71 -8.08
C LEU A 251 -10.58 -2.45 -8.48
N ILE A 252 -11.27 -3.47 -9.00
CA ILE A 252 -12.66 -3.34 -9.45
C ILE A 252 -13.58 -4.25 -8.66
N ASN A 253 -14.85 -3.87 -8.56
CA ASN A 253 -15.91 -4.73 -8.01
C ASN A 253 -16.48 -5.69 -9.09
N THR A 254 -17.45 -6.51 -8.70
CA THR A 254 -18.11 -7.48 -9.59
C THR A 254 -18.95 -6.84 -10.70
N ARG A 255 -19.23 -5.54 -10.62
CA ARG A 255 -19.91 -4.77 -11.69
C ARG A 255 -18.93 -4.19 -12.71
N GLY A 256 -17.60 -4.34 -12.49
CA GLY A 256 -16.55 -3.75 -13.32
C GLY A 256 -16.27 -2.28 -13.04
N GLU A 257 -16.70 -1.78 -11.90
CA GLU A 257 -16.48 -0.40 -11.47
C GLU A 257 -15.17 -0.29 -10.66
N LEU A 258 -14.41 0.77 -10.91
CA LEU A 258 -13.16 1.09 -10.22
C LEU A 258 -13.45 1.48 -8.77
N VAL A 259 -13.06 0.65 -7.82
CA VAL A 259 -13.22 0.88 -6.39
C VAL A 259 -11.91 1.22 -5.68
N GLY A 260 -10.76 1.01 -6.35
CA GLY A 260 -9.46 1.40 -5.82
C GLY A 260 -8.35 1.39 -6.86
N ILE A 261 -7.21 1.98 -6.50
CA ILE A 261 -5.95 1.93 -7.24
C ILE A 261 -4.98 1.05 -6.46
N ASN A 262 -4.57 -0.08 -7.04
CA ASN A 262 -3.62 -0.99 -6.41
C ASN A 262 -2.32 -0.25 -6.08
N THR A 263 -1.80 -0.41 -4.86
CA THR A 263 -0.61 0.36 -4.42
C THR A 263 0.53 -0.55 -4.01
N GLY A 264 0.32 -1.46 -3.06
CA GLY A 264 1.41 -2.27 -2.54
C GLY A 264 0.94 -3.45 -1.70
N ILE A 265 1.90 -4.14 -1.09
CA ILE A 265 1.68 -5.29 -0.21
C ILE A 265 2.37 -5.06 1.13
N PHE A 266 1.78 -5.57 2.20
CA PHE A 266 2.51 -5.77 3.44
C PHE A 266 3.30 -7.08 3.33
N SER A 267 4.63 -7.00 3.43
CA SER A 267 5.48 -8.17 3.26
C SER A 267 6.78 -8.04 4.05
N GLN A 268 7.14 -9.08 4.78
CA GLN A 268 8.43 -9.18 5.46
C GLN A 268 9.51 -9.78 4.56
N SER A 269 9.13 -10.53 3.52
CA SER A 269 10.03 -11.24 2.61
C SER A 269 10.15 -10.60 1.23
N GLY A 270 9.39 -9.52 0.96
CA GLY A 270 9.28 -8.87 -0.37
C GLY A 270 8.29 -9.54 -1.33
N GLY A 271 7.76 -10.73 -1.02
CA GLY A 271 6.73 -11.43 -1.79
C GLY A 271 5.33 -11.26 -1.20
N TYR A 272 4.30 -11.49 -2.00
CA TYR A 272 2.91 -11.46 -1.58
C TYR A 272 2.61 -12.50 -0.48
N GLN A 273 1.99 -12.07 0.61
CA GLN A 273 1.67 -12.88 1.80
C GLN A 273 0.17 -12.81 2.18
N GLY A 274 -0.71 -12.57 1.21
CA GLY A 274 -2.15 -12.48 1.45
C GLY A 274 -2.65 -11.11 1.91
N ILE A 275 -1.80 -10.07 1.89
CA ILE A 275 -2.17 -8.72 2.34
C ILE A 275 -1.77 -7.72 1.25
N GLY A 276 -2.75 -7.27 0.49
CA GLY A 276 -2.61 -6.21 -0.51
C GLY A 276 -3.39 -4.97 -0.10
N PHE A 277 -2.98 -3.81 -0.63
CA PHE A 277 -3.58 -2.50 -0.36
C PHE A 277 -3.87 -1.75 -1.65
N ALA A 278 -4.99 -1.02 -1.64
CA ALA A 278 -5.37 -0.12 -2.71
C ALA A 278 -5.87 1.22 -2.15
N VAL A 279 -5.53 2.32 -2.84
CA VAL A 279 -6.08 3.66 -2.56
C VAL A 279 -7.55 3.67 -2.97
N PRO A 280 -8.51 4.06 -2.10
CA PRO A 280 -9.94 4.09 -2.44
C PRO A 280 -10.25 4.98 -3.63
N SER A 281 -11.20 4.57 -4.46
CA SER A 281 -11.61 5.32 -5.66
C SER A 281 -12.09 6.74 -5.34
N ASN A 282 -12.84 6.94 -4.25
CA ASN A 282 -13.32 8.26 -3.85
C ASN A 282 -12.17 9.21 -3.50
N LEU A 283 -11.14 8.71 -2.78
CA LEU A 283 -9.94 9.47 -2.47
C LEU A 283 -9.15 9.81 -3.75
N ALA A 284 -8.92 8.81 -4.61
CA ALA A 284 -8.22 9.02 -5.87
C ALA A 284 -8.95 10.03 -6.78
N LYS A 285 -10.28 9.96 -6.86
CA LYS A 285 -11.10 10.90 -7.63
C LYS A 285 -10.98 12.33 -7.09
N HIS A 286 -11.05 12.51 -5.77
CA HIS A 286 -10.88 13.83 -5.15
C HIS A 286 -9.50 14.44 -5.47
N VAL A 287 -8.44 13.65 -5.36
CA VAL A 287 -7.07 14.04 -5.72
C VAL A 287 -7.00 14.47 -7.19
N ILE A 288 -7.58 13.69 -8.10
CA ILE A 288 -7.60 13.97 -9.54
C ILE A 288 -8.36 15.25 -9.85
N ASP A 289 -9.53 15.46 -9.25
CA ASP A 289 -10.36 16.66 -9.43
C ASP A 289 -9.57 17.92 -9.00
N ASP A 290 -8.83 17.87 -7.89
CA ASP A 290 -7.96 18.94 -7.43
C ASP A 290 -6.76 19.19 -8.37
N LEU A 291 -6.08 18.13 -8.81
CA LEU A 291 -4.96 18.23 -9.76
C LEU A 291 -5.39 18.87 -11.09
N LEU A 292 -6.58 18.52 -11.58
CA LEU A 292 -7.14 19.10 -12.80
C LEU A 292 -7.53 20.55 -12.63
N LYS A 293 -8.09 20.93 -11.48
CA LYS A 293 -8.61 22.26 -11.24
C LYS A 293 -7.57 23.26 -10.78
N TYR A 294 -6.65 22.84 -9.93
CA TYR A 294 -5.70 23.71 -9.24
C TYR A 294 -4.24 23.43 -9.58
N GLY A 295 -3.94 22.29 -10.21
CA GLY A 295 -2.58 21.81 -10.46
C GLY A 295 -1.90 21.21 -9.23
N GLU A 296 -2.54 21.26 -8.07
CA GLU A 296 -2.07 20.73 -6.80
C GLU A 296 -3.25 20.27 -5.93
N VAL A 297 -3.00 19.31 -5.03
CA VAL A 297 -4.04 18.85 -4.09
C VAL A 297 -4.14 19.79 -2.91
N ARG A 298 -5.33 20.28 -2.66
CA ARG A 298 -5.62 21.21 -1.56
C ARG A 298 -6.21 20.44 -0.38
N ARG A 299 -5.48 20.44 0.74
CA ARG A 299 -5.90 19.81 2.00
C ARG A 299 -5.96 20.81 3.11
N GLY A 300 -6.91 20.61 4.00
CA GLY A 300 -6.87 21.23 5.31
C GLY A 300 -5.57 20.83 6.03
N SER A 301 -5.01 21.73 6.77
CA SER A 301 -3.80 21.51 7.55
C SER A 301 -3.91 22.23 8.90
N ILE A 302 -3.21 21.64 9.87
CA ILE A 302 -2.99 22.25 11.19
C ILE A 302 -1.52 22.62 11.35
N ASP A 303 -1.26 23.64 12.13
CA ASP A 303 0.07 24.22 12.34
C ASP A 303 0.84 23.62 13.52
N PHE A 304 0.45 22.40 13.93
CA PHE A 304 1.09 21.63 15.00
C PHE A 304 1.30 20.16 14.60
N ARG A 305 2.14 19.47 15.35
CA ARG A 305 2.38 18.03 15.17
C ARG A 305 1.65 17.23 16.22
N VAL A 306 1.19 16.06 15.83
CA VAL A 306 0.49 15.13 16.70
C VAL A 306 1.04 13.72 16.55
N ASP A 307 1.06 12.99 17.66
CA ASP A 307 1.32 11.56 17.73
C ASP A 307 0.13 10.84 18.36
N THR A 308 0.01 9.54 18.05
CA THR A 308 -1.03 8.70 18.66
C THR A 308 -0.76 8.55 20.16
N MET A 309 -1.80 8.75 20.98
CA MET A 309 -1.69 8.57 22.42
C MET A 309 -1.40 7.11 22.76
N SER A 310 -0.48 6.91 23.70
CA SER A 310 -0.16 5.62 24.30
C SER A 310 -0.16 5.73 25.82
N ALA A 311 -0.11 4.58 26.52
CA ALA A 311 -0.04 4.57 27.98
C ALA A 311 1.21 5.31 28.50
N ASP A 312 2.37 5.11 27.84
CA ASP A 312 3.63 5.75 28.21
C ASP A 312 3.57 7.28 27.99
N LEU A 313 2.98 7.74 26.90
CA LEU A 313 2.78 9.16 26.65
C LEU A 313 1.76 9.78 27.63
N ALA A 314 0.72 9.03 28.02
CA ALA A 314 -0.27 9.51 28.99
C ALA A 314 0.38 9.79 30.35
N GLU A 315 1.30 8.93 30.80
CA GLU A 315 2.07 9.13 32.01
C GLU A 315 2.99 10.38 31.89
N GLN A 316 3.68 10.53 30.75
CA GLN A 316 4.58 11.66 30.51
C GLN A 316 3.85 13.01 30.51
N VAL A 317 2.65 13.10 29.93
CA VAL A 317 1.86 14.34 29.88
C VAL A 317 0.92 14.53 31.08
N GLY A 318 0.88 13.56 32.01
CA GLY A 318 0.12 13.63 33.25
C GLY A 318 -1.40 13.55 33.04
N THR A 319 -1.85 12.65 32.15
CA THR A 319 -3.28 12.44 31.85
C THR A 319 -3.67 10.98 32.02
N ASN A 320 -4.94 10.73 32.31
CA ASN A 320 -5.53 9.39 32.34
C ASN A 320 -6.06 8.94 30.97
N THR A 321 -5.98 9.79 29.94
CA THR A 321 -6.47 9.52 28.59
C THR A 321 -5.44 8.72 27.83
N THR A 322 -5.78 7.52 27.38
CA THR A 322 -4.91 6.59 26.66
C THR A 322 -5.26 6.47 25.18
N HIS A 323 -6.18 7.28 24.67
CA HIS A 323 -6.62 7.33 23.28
C HIS A 323 -6.65 8.79 22.80
N GLY A 324 -6.65 9.00 21.47
CA GLY A 324 -6.64 10.32 20.87
C GLY A 324 -5.29 10.69 20.27
N ALA A 325 -5.12 11.96 19.92
CA ALA A 325 -3.92 12.52 19.33
C ALA A 325 -3.28 13.54 20.27
N VAL A 326 -2.06 13.27 20.75
CA VAL A 326 -1.32 14.21 21.61
C VAL A 326 -0.55 15.22 20.77
N VAL A 327 -0.65 16.50 21.12
CA VAL A 327 0.15 17.58 20.51
C VAL A 327 1.59 17.46 21.01
N THR A 328 2.52 17.14 20.11
CA THR A 328 3.94 16.94 20.47
C THR A 328 4.78 18.19 20.26
N SER A 329 4.48 18.96 19.22
CA SER A 329 5.20 20.20 18.95
C SER A 329 4.37 21.20 18.14
N MET A 330 4.64 22.49 18.37
CA MET A 330 4.05 23.59 17.61
C MET A 330 4.92 24.84 17.71
N TYR A 331 4.74 25.76 16.77
CA TYR A 331 5.40 27.07 16.82
C TYR A 331 4.62 28.04 17.72
N ARG A 332 5.31 28.84 18.51
CA ARG A 332 4.69 29.88 19.36
C ARG A 332 3.98 30.99 18.57
N SER A 333 4.36 31.15 17.30
CA SER A 333 3.76 32.11 16.35
C SER A 333 2.63 31.49 15.53
N SER A 334 2.15 30.32 15.91
CA SER A 334 1.10 29.63 15.16
C SER A 334 -0.30 30.03 15.62
N PRO A 335 -1.29 30.13 14.72
CA PRO A 335 -2.67 30.45 15.06
C PRO A 335 -3.28 29.52 16.11
N SER A 336 -2.93 28.23 16.10
CA SER A 336 -3.40 27.29 17.12
C SER A 336 -2.79 27.56 18.49
N TYR A 337 -1.54 28.06 18.54
CA TYR A 337 -0.93 28.49 19.80
C TYR A 337 -1.62 29.74 20.36
N ASP A 338 -1.95 30.68 19.49
CA ASP A 338 -2.69 31.91 19.86
C ASP A 338 -4.12 31.57 20.32
N ALA A 339 -4.74 30.53 19.75
CA ALA A 339 -6.01 29.98 20.20
C ALA A 339 -5.94 29.25 21.55
N GLY A 340 -4.73 29.08 22.11
CA GLY A 340 -4.54 28.49 23.43
C GLY A 340 -4.11 27.02 23.44
N LEU A 341 -3.93 26.36 22.28
CA LEU A 341 -3.42 24.99 22.20
C LEU A 341 -1.95 24.91 22.67
N ARG A 342 -1.57 23.83 23.32
CA ARG A 342 -0.20 23.64 23.87
C ARG A 342 0.30 22.24 23.61
N PRO A 343 1.62 22.03 23.52
CA PRO A 343 2.21 20.70 23.61
C PRO A 343 1.77 19.99 24.89
N GLY A 344 1.44 18.71 24.79
CA GLY A 344 0.88 17.89 25.86
C GLY A 344 -0.66 17.87 25.92
N ASP A 345 -1.36 18.69 25.11
CA ASP A 345 -2.81 18.56 24.96
C ASP A 345 -3.16 17.28 24.19
N VAL A 346 -4.18 16.58 24.62
CA VAL A 346 -4.68 15.38 23.94
C VAL A 346 -6.00 15.70 23.25
N ILE A 347 -6.03 15.63 21.93
CA ILE A 347 -7.21 15.85 21.11
C ILE A 347 -8.02 14.57 21.08
N VAL A 348 -9.25 14.62 21.62
CA VAL A 348 -10.17 13.47 21.71
C VAL A 348 -11.43 13.65 20.85
N SER A 349 -11.64 14.83 20.27
CA SER A 349 -12.74 15.05 19.31
C SER A 349 -12.38 16.19 18.36
N PHE A 350 -12.85 16.06 17.11
CA PHE A 350 -12.74 17.04 16.02
C PHE A 350 -14.15 17.27 15.44
N ASN A 351 -14.67 18.49 15.54
CA ASN A 351 -16.02 18.87 15.08
C ASN A 351 -17.13 17.93 15.60
N GLY A 352 -17.00 17.44 16.85
CA GLY A 352 -17.96 16.53 17.48
C GLY A 352 -17.76 15.05 17.18
N GLN A 353 -16.88 14.69 16.25
CA GLN A 353 -16.50 13.29 15.98
C GLN A 353 -15.35 12.87 16.90
N ALA A 354 -15.38 11.65 17.43
CA ALA A 354 -14.31 11.10 18.25
C ALA A 354 -12.99 10.97 17.44
N VAL A 355 -11.87 11.20 18.13
CA VAL A 355 -10.51 10.99 17.61
C VAL A 355 -9.87 9.90 18.43
N ASP A 356 -9.57 8.76 17.78
CA ASP A 356 -8.96 7.61 18.45
C ASP A 356 -7.42 7.64 18.33
N ASP A 357 -6.89 8.21 17.25
CA ASP A 357 -5.46 8.30 16.99
C ASP A 357 -5.06 9.52 16.12
N ALA A 358 -3.76 9.73 15.96
CA ALA A 358 -3.21 10.84 15.18
C ALA A 358 -3.50 10.74 13.67
N SER A 359 -3.59 9.53 13.13
CA SER A 359 -3.87 9.31 11.69
C SER A 359 -5.31 9.69 11.37
N GLN A 360 -6.26 9.29 12.23
CA GLN A 360 -7.65 9.68 12.11
C GLN A 360 -7.83 11.21 12.20
N LEU A 361 -7.12 11.87 13.13
CA LEU A 361 -7.15 13.33 13.23
C LEU A 361 -6.60 13.97 11.96
N ARG A 362 -5.45 13.52 11.45
CA ARG A 362 -4.87 14.04 10.20
C ARG A 362 -5.83 13.90 9.02
N LYS A 363 -6.52 12.76 8.91
CA LYS A 363 -7.56 12.55 7.88
C LYS A 363 -8.72 13.54 8.04
N MET A 364 -9.30 13.66 9.23
CA MET A 364 -10.40 14.60 9.51
C MET A 364 -10.01 16.05 9.18
N VAL A 365 -8.79 16.45 9.49
CA VAL A 365 -8.24 17.78 9.17
C VAL A 365 -8.07 17.96 7.67
N ALA A 366 -7.53 16.95 6.96
CA ALA A 366 -7.34 17.01 5.52
C ALA A 366 -8.66 17.16 4.76
N ASP A 367 -9.71 16.47 5.22
CA ASP A 367 -11.06 16.51 4.66
C ASP A 367 -11.84 17.81 5.05
N ALA A 368 -11.34 18.57 6.04
CA ALA A 368 -11.99 19.78 6.49
C ALA A 368 -11.81 20.93 5.49
N LYS A 369 -12.86 21.74 5.35
CA LYS A 369 -12.87 22.87 4.44
C LYS A 369 -11.85 23.94 4.85
N ILE A 370 -10.92 24.25 3.96
CA ILE A 370 -9.89 25.28 4.15
C ILE A 370 -10.55 26.64 4.41
N GLY A 371 -9.99 27.40 5.35
CA GLY A 371 -10.48 28.73 5.76
C GLY A 371 -11.65 28.67 6.74
N THR A 372 -12.04 27.48 7.20
CA THR A 372 -13.03 27.31 8.28
C THR A 372 -12.35 27.20 9.64
N THR A 373 -13.15 27.21 10.70
CA THR A 373 -12.70 27.00 12.07
C THR A 373 -13.20 25.62 12.54
N ALA A 374 -12.30 24.76 12.99
CA ALA A 374 -12.65 23.49 13.61
C ALA A 374 -12.82 23.67 15.13
N ILE A 375 -13.71 22.85 15.70
CA ILE A 375 -13.90 22.76 17.15
C ILE A 375 -13.18 21.49 17.61
N LEU A 376 -12.11 21.65 18.40
CA LEU A 376 -11.42 20.55 19.04
C LEU A 376 -11.91 20.40 20.47
N LYS A 377 -12.14 19.17 20.91
CA LYS A 377 -12.22 18.85 22.32
C LYS A 377 -10.88 18.26 22.74
N ILE A 378 -10.22 18.90 23.67
CA ILE A 378 -8.91 18.50 24.19
C ILE A 378 -9.00 18.09 25.66
N VAL A 379 -8.09 17.24 26.10
CA VAL A 379 -7.83 16.92 27.51
C VAL A 379 -6.47 17.50 27.89
N ARG A 380 -6.46 18.38 28.90
CA ARG A 380 -5.26 18.98 29.50
C ARG A 380 -5.31 18.79 31.00
N THR A 381 -4.35 18.10 31.58
CA THR A 381 -4.28 17.82 33.04
C THR A 381 -5.65 17.29 33.55
N ASN A 382 -6.20 16.28 32.85
CA ASN A 382 -7.50 15.64 33.14
C ASN A 382 -8.74 16.57 33.09
N ARG A 383 -8.61 17.75 32.49
CA ARG A 383 -9.74 18.67 32.23
C ARG A 383 -10.04 18.70 30.74
N THR A 384 -11.31 18.60 30.40
CA THR A 384 -11.78 18.73 29.02
C THR A 384 -12.01 20.23 28.69
N ILE A 385 -11.49 20.66 27.55
CA ILE A 385 -11.57 22.05 27.07
C ILE A 385 -11.97 22.02 25.60
N ASP A 386 -12.94 22.86 25.22
CA ASP A 386 -13.29 23.07 23.82
C ASP A 386 -12.44 24.23 23.27
N MET A 387 -11.81 24.01 22.12
CA MET A 387 -10.99 25.00 21.44
C MET A 387 -11.41 25.19 19.99
N ARG A 388 -11.27 26.40 19.49
CA ARG A 388 -11.50 26.75 18.10
C ARG A 388 -10.17 27.03 17.42
N ILE A 389 -9.83 26.23 16.40
CA ILE A 389 -8.61 26.41 15.63
C ILE A 389 -8.91 26.57 14.14
N PRO A 390 -8.17 27.44 13.43
CA PRO A 390 -8.34 27.61 12.00
C PRO A 390 -7.81 26.41 11.22
N ILE A 391 -8.53 26.02 10.16
CA ILE A 391 -8.06 25.05 9.16
C ILE A 391 -7.39 25.85 8.04
N GLU A 392 -6.10 25.71 7.93
CA GLU A 392 -5.29 26.37 6.92
C GLU A 392 -5.08 25.47 5.68
N SER A 393 -4.55 26.05 4.60
CA SER A 393 -4.05 25.25 3.47
C SER A 393 -2.69 24.63 3.83
N SER A 394 -2.45 23.39 3.40
CA SER A 394 -1.15 22.72 3.56
C SER A 394 0.02 23.54 3.00
N ALA A 395 -0.17 24.24 1.89
CA ALA A 395 0.82 25.14 1.30
C ALA A 395 1.19 26.31 2.22
N SER A 396 0.21 26.93 2.92
CA SER A 396 0.46 28.04 3.87
C SER A 396 1.20 27.56 5.11
N THR A 397 0.87 26.39 5.62
CA THR A 397 1.52 25.78 6.78
C THR A 397 2.98 25.41 6.48
N THR A 398 3.27 24.90 5.28
CA THR A 398 4.63 24.55 4.84
C THR A 398 5.52 25.78 4.70
N SER A 399 4.98 26.90 4.20
CA SER A 399 5.74 28.15 4.06
C SER A 399 6.15 28.76 5.42
N ARG A 400 5.32 28.63 6.47
CA ARG A 400 5.66 29.03 7.83
C ARG A 400 6.72 28.16 8.48
N ARG A 401 6.77 26.86 8.16
CA ARG A 401 7.79 25.93 8.70
C ARG A 401 9.20 26.20 8.15
N ARG A 402 9.32 26.90 7.02
CA ARG A 402 10.61 27.25 6.38
C ARG A 402 11.16 28.63 6.81
N ARG A 403 10.41 29.40 7.53
CA ARG A 403 10.84 30.70 8.12
C ARG A 403 11.15 30.52 9.61
#